data_8a59c5bd4f72b98b22a3d54e6f095a91
#
_entry.id   8a59c5bd4f72b98b22a3d54e6f095a91
#
_cell.length_a   1.000
_cell.length_b   1.000
_cell.length_c   1.000
_cell.angle_alpha   90.00
_cell.angle_beta   90.00
_cell.angle_gamma   90.00
#
_symmetry.space_group_name_H-M   'P 1'
#
loop_
_entity.id
_entity.type
_entity.pdbx_description
1 polymer ?
#
loop_
_entity_poly.entity_id
_entity_poly.type
_entity_poly.pdbx_seq_one_letter_code
_entity_poly.pdbx_strand_id
1 'polypeptide(L)'
;VVYNEMKGAFSSPDAVLEREIMNSLYPHTTYGCESGGDPEAIPELTYEEFLNFHRKFYHPSNSYIYLYGNMDMAEKLTFIDEHYLSAYDALEVDSEVTEEAAFTTPNRIVRECPIGEGEDEEENTYLSQNFCVGNSLDPKLYIAFQILDYALCSAPGAPLKQALVDCGVGKDVYSIYENGIRQPYFSVVAKDTSVEKEQEFLQVTEEVLKKLVKDGFDEKALLAGINYYEFKYREADFGSYPKGLMYGLQVLDSWLYDDRLPFIHIEANELSLIHI
;
A
#
# COMPACT_ATOMS: atom_id res chain seq x y z
N VAL A 1 23.52 4.33 -12.33
CA VAL A 1 22.24 5.04 -12.46
C VAL A 1 21.32 4.58 -11.32
N VAL A 2 20.86 3.33 -11.30
CA VAL A 2 19.91 2.79 -10.30
C VAL A 2 20.35 3.02 -8.86
N TYR A 3 21.60 2.73 -8.51
CA TYR A 3 22.17 3.01 -7.18
C TYR A 3 21.93 4.45 -6.71
N ASN A 4 22.20 5.43 -7.58
CA ASN A 4 22.01 6.84 -7.22
C ASN A 4 20.53 7.23 -7.14
N GLU A 5 19.68 6.63 -7.94
CA GLU A 5 18.22 6.82 -7.87
C GLU A 5 17.67 6.30 -6.55
N MET A 6 18.03 5.06 -6.17
CA MET A 6 17.59 4.46 -4.92
C MET A 6 18.16 5.18 -3.69
N LYS A 7 19.43 5.60 -3.74
CA LYS A 7 20.01 6.44 -2.69
C LYS A 7 19.28 7.77 -2.55
N GLY A 8 18.84 8.37 -3.66
CA GLY A 8 18.00 9.57 -3.64
C GLY A 8 16.59 9.31 -3.12
N ALA A 9 15.97 8.20 -3.51
CA ALA A 9 14.64 7.81 -3.04
C ALA A 9 14.59 7.66 -1.51
N PHE A 10 15.64 7.10 -0.89
CA PHE A 10 15.73 6.95 0.57
C PHE A 10 16.36 8.13 1.31
N SER A 11 16.42 9.30 0.68
CA SER A 11 16.91 10.50 1.34
C SER A 11 15.85 11.27 2.13
N SER A 12 14.55 10.94 1.95
CA SER A 12 13.46 11.57 2.69
C SER A 12 13.01 10.71 3.87
N PRO A 13 12.63 11.32 5.00
CA PRO A 13 12.10 10.61 6.16
C PRO A 13 10.82 9.80 5.83
N ASP A 14 9.95 10.33 4.98
CA ASP A 14 8.71 9.64 4.54
C ASP A 14 9.04 8.32 3.81
N ALA A 15 9.99 8.33 2.88
CA ALA A 15 10.39 7.11 2.15
C ALA A 15 11.08 6.07 3.06
N VAL A 16 11.88 6.53 4.03
CA VAL A 16 12.47 5.64 5.04
C VAL A 16 11.36 5.01 5.89
N LEU A 17 10.37 5.80 6.32
CA LEU A 17 9.25 5.30 7.10
C LEU A 17 8.45 4.24 6.33
N GLU A 18 8.05 4.51 5.10
CA GLU A 18 7.28 3.57 4.26
C GLU A 18 8.03 2.24 4.07
N ARG A 19 9.33 2.30 3.77
CA ARG A 19 10.17 1.11 3.66
C ARG A 19 10.21 0.32 4.97
N GLU A 20 10.43 0.98 6.09
CA GLU A 20 10.51 0.32 7.39
C GLU A 20 9.16 -0.27 7.83
N ILE A 21 8.05 0.34 7.46
CA ILE A 21 6.72 -0.24 7.65
C ILE A 21 6.62 -1.58 6.91
N MET A 22 6.95 -1.61 5.62
CA MET A 22 6.91 -2.82 4.80
C MET A 22 7.86 -3.89 5.34
N ASN A 23 9.12 -3.55 5.59
CA ASN A 23 10.13 -4.47 6.11
C ASN A 23 9.74 -5.07 7.47
N SER A 24 9.10 -4.27 8.32
CA SER A 24 8.71 -4.70 9.67
C SER A 24 7.44 -5.54 9.72
N LEU A 25 6.48 -5.26 8.83
CA LEU A 25 5.23 -6.02 8.75
C LEU A 25 5.39 -7.33 7.98
N TYR A 26 6.31 -7.37 7.00
CA TYR A 26 6.44 -8.52 6.08
C TYR A 26 7.88 -9.03 5.95
N PRO A 27 8.60 -9.29 7.05
CA PRO A 27 10.03 -9.58 7.01
C PRO A 27 10.39 -10.89 6.30
N HIS A 28 9.45 -11.83 6.14
CA HIS A 28 9.69 -13.14 5.55
C HIS A 28 9.03 -13.33 4.17
N THR A 29 8.45 -12.27 3.63
CA THR A 29 7.82 -12.28 2.30
C THR A 29 8.58 -11.38 1.33
N THR A 30 8.20 -11.42 0.05
CA THR A 30 8.78 -10.55 -0.98
C THR A 30 8.55 -9.05 -0.68
N TYR A 31 7.52 -8.72 0.10
CA TYR A 31 7.24 -7.33 0.50
C TYR A 31 8.23 -6.77 1.53
N GLY A 32 8.99 -7.62 2.21
CA GLY A 32 10.12 -7.21 3.04
C GLY A 32 11.36 -6.78 2.24
N CYS A 33 11.31 -6.88 0.91
CA CYS A 33 12.39 -6.47 0.03
C CYS A 33 12.03 -5.19 -0.73
N GLU A 34 13.00 -4.32 -0.92
CA GLU A 34 12.82 -3.10 -1.72
C GLU A 34 12.79 -3.42 -3.22
N SER A 35 11.70 -3.07 -3.90
CA SER A 35 11.49 -3.40 -5.31
C SER A 35 12.48 -2.72 -6.26
N GLY A 36 12.91 -1.51 -5.93
CA GLY A 36 13.93 -0.76 -6.69
C GLY A 36 15.37 -1.17 -6.37
N GLY A 37 15.54 -1.99 -5.35
CA GLY A 37 16.82 -2.45 -4.82
C GLY A 37 17.36 -1.59 -3.67
N ASP A 38 17.85 -2.25 -2.66
CA ASP A 38 18.49 -1.58 -1.52
C ASP A 38 19.84 -0.99 -1.98
N PRO A 39 20.09 0.32 -1.78
CA PRO A 39 21.36 0.95 -2.13
C PRO A 39 22.59 0.29 -1.49
N GLU A 40 22.45 -0.35 -0.33
CA GLU A 40 23.53 -1.07 0.31
C GLU A 40 23.84 -2.41 -0.38
N ALA A 41 22.81 -3.07 -0.94
CA ALA A 41 22.94 -4.35 -1.62
C ALA A 41 23.26 -4.23 -3.13
N ILE A 42 22.78 -3.19 -3.81
CA ILE A 42 22.98 -3.00 -5.26
C ILE A 42 24.45 -3.14 -5.72
N PRO A 43 25.46 -2.56 -5.01
CA PRO A 43 26.85 -2.68 -5.44
C PRO A 43 27.43 -4.09 -5.34
N GLU A 44 26.80 -4.97 -4.58
CA GLU A 44 27.25 -6.35 -4.37
C GLU A 44 26.73 -7.33 -5.42
N LEU A 45 25.71 -6.90 -6.21
CA LEU A 45 25.14 -7.70 -7.27
C LEU A 45 26.16 -7.97 -8.38
N THR A 46 26.30 -9.24 -8.73
CA THR A 46 27.08 -9.61 -9.91
C THR A 46 26.23 -9.54 -11.19
N TYR A 47 26.87 -9.35 -12.32
CA TYR A 47 26.20 -9.36 -13.62
C TYR A 47 25.48 -10.68 -13.90
N GLU A 48 26.05 -11.79 -13.45
CA GLU A 48 25.48 -13.12 -13.64
C GLU A 48 24.19 -13.30 -12.80
N GLU A 49 24.19 -12.88 -11.54
CA GLU A 49 23.00 -12.89 -10.68
C GLU A 49 21.88 -12.05 -11.26
N PHE A 50 22.20 -10.84 -11.73
CA PHE A 50 21.24 -9.95 -12.38
C PHE A 50 20.59 -10.62 -13.61
N LEU A 51 21.41 -11.22 -14.51
CA LEU A 51 20.88 -11.91 -15.69
C LEU A 51 20.06 -13.15 -15.35
N ASN A 52 20.48 -13.90 -14.32
CA ASN A 52 19.76 -15.10 -13.90
C ASN A 52 18.41 -14.75 -13.30
N PHE A 53 18.35 -13.69 -12.48
CA PHE A 53 17.09 -13.18 -11.96
C PHE A 53 16.12 -12.79 -13.09
N HIS A 54 16.62 -12.03 -14.07
CA HIS A 54 15.82 -11.65 -15.22
C HIS A 54 15.32 -12.88 -16.02
N ARG A 55 16.17 -13.85 -16.31
CA ARG A 55 15.77 -15.06 -17.04
C ARG A 55 14.73 -15.89 -16.31
N LYS A 56 14.82 -15.93 -14.97
CA LYS A 56 13.91 -16.72 -14.14
C LYS A 56 12.54 -16.06 -14.01
N PHE A 57 12.50 -14.78 -13.67
CA PHE A 57 11.27 -14.14 -13.26
C PHE A 57 10.57 -13.32 -14.36
N TYR A 58 11.30 -12.86 -15.38
CA TYR A 58 10.76 -12.11 -16.51
C TYR A 58 10.37 -13.02 -17.70
N HIS A 59 9.81 -14.17 -17.36
CA HIS A 59 9.32 -15.14 -18.36
C HIS A 59 7.81 -14.91 -18.61
N PRO A 60 7.27 -15.10 -19.84
CA PRO A 60 5.85 -14.93 -20.12
C PRO A 60 4.92 -15.74 -19.22
N SER A 61 5.35 -16.94 -18.80
CA SER A 61 4.59 -17.76 -17.83
C SER A 61 4.46 -17.14 -16.44
N ASN A 62 5.24 -16.10 -16.14
CA ASN A 62 5.20 -15.34 -14.89
C ASN A 62 4.75 -13.90 -15.14
N SER A 63 3.78 -13.69 -16.03
CA SER A 63 3.30 -12.37 -16.37
C SER A 63 1.79 -12.33 -16.59
N TYR A 64 1.20 -11.20 -16.31
CA TYR A 64 -0.18 -10.88 -16.65
C TYR A 64 -0.18 -9.86 -17.79
N ILE A 65 -1.04 -10.07 -18.78
CA ILE A 65 -1.20 -9.16 -19.91
C ILE A 65 -2.58 -8.51 -19.78
N TYR A 66 -2.58 -7.20 -19.57
CA TYR A 66 -3.79 -6.41 -19.45
C TYR A 66 -3.89 -5.44 -20.64
N LEU A 67 -5.02 -5.48 -21.34
CA LEU A 67 -5.32 -4.61 -22.46
C LEU A 67 -6.59 -3.81 -22.17
N TYR A 68 -6.53 -2.50 -22.37
CA TYR A 68 -7.66 -1.61 -22.14
C TYR A 68 -7.75 -0.57 -23.26
N GLY A 69 -8.95 -0.41 -23.82
CA GLY A 69 -9.24 0.60 -24.80
C GLY A 69 -10.06 0.08 -26.00
N ASN A 70 -10.40 0.98 -26.89
CA ASN A 70 -11.10 0.63 -28.12
C ASN A 70 -10.10 0.15 -29.19
N MET A 71 -9.96 -1.18 -29.28
CA MET A 71 -9.01 -1.83 -30.21
C MET A 71 -9.60 -3.13 -30.76
N ASP A 72 -9.09 -3.59 -31.90
CA ASP A 72 -9.35 -4.95 -32.37
C ASP A 72 -8.58 -5.94 -31.48
N MET A 73 -9.31 -6.59 -30.59
CA MET A 73 -8.71 -7.49 -29.61
C MET A 73 -8.12 -8.73 -30.28
N ALA A 74 -8.75 -9.26 -31.33
CA ALA A 74 -8.23 -10.42 -32.06
C ALA A 74 -6.89 -10.10 -32.73
N GLU A 75 -6.77 -8.94 -33.36
CA GLU A 75 -5.50 -8.47 -33.94
C GLU A 75 -4.41 -8.35 -32.87
N LYS A 76 -4.72 -7.76 -31.70
CA LYS A 76 -3.73 -7.58 -30.63
C LYS A 76 -3.30 -8.89 -30.01
N LEU A 77 -4.23 -9.81 -29.74
CA LEU A 77 -3.91 -11.13 -29.22
C LEU A 77 -3.06 -11.94 -30.21
N THR A 78 -3.41 -11.91 -31.51
CA THR A 78 -2.61 -12.56 -32.56
C THR A 78 -1.20 -11.99 -32.62
N PHE A 79 -1.09 -10.66 -32.58
CA PHE A 79 0.22 -10.01 -32.56
C PHE A 79 1.09 -10.43 -31.37
N ILE A 80 0.50 -10.46 -30.15
CA ILE A 80 1.21 -10.86 -28.92
C ILE A 80 1.64 -12.32 -29.02
N ASP A 81 0.77 -13.20 -29.51
CA ASP A 81 1.08 -14.61 -29.67
C ASP A 81 2.21 -14.83 -30.69
N GLU A 82 2.04 -14.34 -31.92
CA GLU A 82 2.99 -14.58 -33.02
C GLU A 82 4.37 -13.93 -32.79
N HIS A 83 4.41 -12.75 -32.16
CA HIS A 83 5.65 -11.98 -32.03
C HIS A 83 6.33 -12.12 -30.66
N TYR A 84 5.66 -12.73 -29.68
CA TYR A 84 6.21 -12.86 -28.33
C TYR A 84 5.98 -14.25 -27.72
N LEU A 85 4.74 -14.65 -27.48
CA LEU A 85 4.46 -15.85 -26.70
C LEU A 85 4.91 -17.12 -27.40
N SER A 86 4.75 -17.23 -28.72
CA SER A 86 5.15 -18.40 -29.52
C SER A 86 6.65 -18.72 -29.48
N ALA A 87 7.48 -17.79 -29.01
CA ALA A 87 8.92 -18.00 -28.86
C ALA A 87 9.31 -18.69 -27.55
N TYR A 88 8.34 -18.96 -26.66
CA TYR A 88 8.58 -19.52 -25.33
C TYR A 88 7.76 -20.78 -25.09
N ASP A 89 8.39 -21.75 -24.48
CA ASP A 89 7.68 -22.88 -23.89
C ASP A 89 7.16 -22.52 -22.49
N ALA A 90 6.13 -23.24 -22.00
CA ALA A 90 5.62 -23.03 -20.65
C ALA A 90 6.70 -23.35 -19.61
N LEU A 91 6.85 -22.46 -18.63
CA LEU A 91 7.81 -22.59 -17.54
C LEU A 91 7.06 -22.45 -16.20
N GLU A 92 7.32 -23.36 -15.26
CA GLU A 92 6.88 -23.21 -13.88
C GLU A 92 7.85 -22.27 -13.16
N VAL A 93 7.33 -21.17 -12.63
CA VAL A 93 8.10 -20.16 -11.92
C VAL A 93 7.58 -20.08 -10.49
N ASP A 94 8.46 -20.38 -9.53
CA ASP A 94 8.17 -20.22 -8.10
C ASP A 94 8.26 -18.73 -7.74
N SER A 95 7.13 -18.04 -7.84
CA SER A 95 6.98 -16.60 -7.60
C SER A 95 5.75 -16.29 -6.75
N GLU A 96 5.12 -17.29 -6.13
CA GLU A 96 3.96 -17.07 -5.29
C GLU A 96 4.31 -16.20 -4.08
N VAL A 97 3.52 -15.15 -3.87
CA VAL A 97 3.62 -14.32 -2.68
C VAL A 97 2.93 -15.03 -1.53
N THR A 98 3.70 -15.46 -0.55
CA THR A 98 3.17 -16.10 0.67
C THR A 98 2.65 -15.07 1.65
N GLU A 99 1.81 -15.50 2.58
CA GLU A 99 1.35 -14.63 3.68
C GLU A 99 2.37 -14.62 4.82
N GLU A 100 2.59 -13.44 5.39
CA GLU A 100 3.34 -13.28 6.63
C GLU A 100 2.54 -13.85 7.81
N ALA A 101 3.22 -14.52 8.71
CA ALA A 101 2.58 -15.06 9.91
C ALA A 101 2.18 -13.94 10.87
N ALA A 102 1.02 -14.11 11.52
CA ALA A 102 0.55 -13.13 12.49
C ALA A 102 1.54 -12.96 13.66
N PHE A 103 1.82 -11.72 14.02
CA PHE A 103 2.65 -11.40 15.18
C PHE A 103 1.92 -11.78 16.48
N THR A 104 2.64 -12.37 17.41
CA THR A 104 2.12 -12.70 18.76
C THR A 104 2.19 -11.53 19.73
N THR A 105 3.07 -10.58 19.47
CA THR A 105 3.29 -9.36 20.26
C THR A 105 3.64 -8.21 19.32
N PRO A 106 3.26 -6.97 19.67
CA PRO A 106 3.71 -5.80 18.91
C PRO A 106 5.24 -5.73 18.87
N ASN A 107 5.78 -5.35 17.72
CA ASN A 107 7.21 -5.12 17.54
C ASN A 107 7.46 -3.60 17.54
N ARG A 108 8.49 -3.15 18.28
CA ARG A 108 8.91 -1.76 18.33
C ARG A 108 10.23 -1.61 17.58
N ILE A 109 10.22 -0.80 16.54
CA ILE A 109 11.39 -0.55 15.69
C ILE A 109 11.73 0.94 15.77
N VAL A 110 13.01 1.24 15.83
CA VAL A 110 13.56 2.60 15.78
C VAL A 110 14.56 2.66 14.65
N ARG A 111 14.42 3.69 13.83
CA ARG A 111 15.38 4.01 12.77
C ARG A 111 15.77 5.47 12.86
N GLU A 112 17.02 5.73 12.53
CA GLU A 112 17.54 7.07 12.40
C GLU A 112 17.50 7.49 10.93
N CYS A 113 17.11 8.73 10.70
CA CYS A 113 17.10 9.34 9.38
C CYS A 113 17.93 10.62 9.42
N PRO A 114 18.80 10.86 8.44
CA PRO A 114 19.55 12.11 8.38
C PRO A 114 18.61 13.29 8.15
N ILE A 115 18.85 14.37 8.88
CA ILE A 115 18.16 15.65 8.73
C ILE A 115 19.11 16.69 8.13
N GLY A 116 18.56 17.80 7.63
CA GLY A 116 19.34 18.90 7.08
C GLY A 116 20.18 19.62 8.13
N GLU A 117 21.29 20.23 7.70
CA GLU A 117 22.13 21.04 8.57
C GLU A 117 21.33 22.25 9.11
N GLY A 118 21.19 22.32 10.44
CA GLY A 118 20.44 23.39 11.12
C GLY A 118 18.96 23.11 11.34
N GLU A 119 18.48 21.93 11.01
CA GLU A 119 17.15 21.47 11.41
C GLU A 119 17.17 20.99 12.87
N ASP A 120 16.01 21.13 13.54
CA ASP A 120 15.84 20.71 14.93
C ASP A 120 15.52 19.21 14.99
N GLU A 121 16.35 18.43 15.66
CA GLU A 121 16.18 17.00 15.84
C GLU A 121 14.89 16.67 16.61
N GLU A 122 14.49 17.50 17.57
CA GLU A 122 13.32 17.27 18.42
C GLU A 122 11.99 17.36 17.62
N GLU A 123 11.98 18.10 16.52
CA GLU A 123 10.77 18.30 15.70
C GLU A 123 10.76 17.45 14.41
N ASN A 124 11.78 16.65 14.17
CA ASN A 124 11.93 15.82 12.96
C ASN A 124 11.69 14.32 13.22
N THR A 125 10.98 13.98 14.30
CA THR A 125 10.60 12.60 14.60
C THR A 125 9.28 12.25 13.90
N TYR A 126 9.19 11.02 13.42
CA TYR A 126 7.98 10.40 12.90
C TYR A 126 7.60 9.25 13.81
N LEU A 127 6.35 9.18 14.22
CA LEU A 127 5.78 8.07 14.97
C LEU A 127 4.76 7.36 14.10
N SER A 128 4.80 6.05 14.03
CA SER A 128 3.79 5.28 13.30
C SER A 128 3.33 4.06 14.09
N GLN A 129 2.05 3.73 13.96
CA GLN A 129 1.47 2.51 14.44
C GLN A 129 0.86 1.76 13.26
N ASN A 130 1.32 0.53 13.01
CA ASN A 130 1.11 -0.18 11.77
C ASN A 130 0.43 -1.52 12.04
N PHE A 131 -0.57 -1.87 11.22
CA PHE A 131 -1.40 -3.05 11.40
C PHE A 131 -1.58 -3.77 10.06
N CYS A 132 -1.28 -5.06 10.00
CA CYS A 132 -1.76 -5.91 8.92
C CYS A 132 -3.27 -6.13 9.10
N VAL A 133 -4.08 -5.87 8.08
CA VAL A 133 -5.54 -5.77 8.18
C VAL A 133 -6.25 -6.74 7.24
N GLY A 134 -5.93 -8.00 7.33
CA GLY A 134 -6.62 -9.04 6.60
C GLY A 134 -5.94 -9.45 5.30
N ASN A 135 -6.72 -9.74 4.27
CA ASN A 135 -6.25 -10.24 2.98
C ASN A 135 -6.94 -9.48 1.85
N SER A 136 -6.20 -9.16 0.80
CA SER A 136 -6.72 -8.45 -0.39
C SER A 136 -7.87 -9.16 -1.09
N LEU A 137 -7.99 -10.48 -0.91
CA LEU A 137 -9.09 -11.27 -1.46
C LEU A 137 -10.41 -11.15 -0.66
N ASP A 138 -10.43 -10.39 0.44
CA ASP A 138 -11.67 -10.01 1.12
C ASP A 138 -12.17 -8.64 0.61
N PRO A 139 -13.15 -8.63 -0.31
CA PRO A 139 -13.63 -7.39 -0.91
C PRO A 139 -14.35 -6.47 0.07
N LYS A 140 -14.89 -7.02 1.17
CA LYS A 140 -15.55 -6.20 2.20
C LYS A 140 -14.52 -5.45 3.04
N LEU A 141 -13.46 -6.12 3.48
CA LEU A 141 -12.36 -5.46 4.19
C LEU A 141 -11.66 -4.44 3.30
N TYR A 142 -11.43 -4.77 2.03
CA TYR A 142 -10.83 -3.87 1.05
C TYR A 142 -11.54 -2.50 1.01
N ILE A 143 -12.88 -2.50 0.89
CA ILE A 143 -13.66 -1.26 0.85
C ILE A 143 -13.83 -0.64 2.24
N ALA A 144 -14.07 -1.46 3.26
CA ALA A 144 -14.27 -0.96 4.62
C ALA A 144 -13.08 -0.15 5.12
N PHE A 145 -11.86 -0.61 4.87
CA PHE A 145 -10.66 0.12 5.27
C PHE A 145 -10.42 1.40 4.45
N GLN A 146 -10.84 1.47 3.19
CA GLN A 146 -10.84 2.75 2.45
C GLN A 146 -11.77 3.78 3.10
N ILE A 147 -12.97 3.35 3.49
CA ILE A 147 -13.94 4.23 4.18
C ILE A 147 -13.42 4.61 5.58
N LEU A 148 -12.82 3.66 6.31
CA LEU A 148 -12.21 3.91 7.61
C LEU A 148 -11.03 4.86 7.54
N ASP A 149 -10.16 4.73 6.56
CA ASP A 149 -9.07 5.67 6.28
C ASP A 149 -9.59 7.10 6.15
N TYR A 150 -10.60 7.28 5.33
CA TYR A 150 -11.25 8.58 5.16
C TYR A 150 -11.87 9.08 6.47
N ALA A 151 -12.65 8.25 7.15
CA ALA A 151 -13.42 8.65 8.33
C ALA A 151 -12.54 8.90 9.57
N LEU A 152 -11.40 8.20 9.71
CA LEU A 152 -10.50 8.31 10.85
C LEU A 152 -9.54 9.49 10.76
N CYS A 153 -8.98 9.74 9.57
CA CYS A 153 -7.86 10.66 9.42
C CYS A 153 -8.01 11.68 8.28
N SER A 154 -8.76 11.37 7.20
CA SER A 154 -8.77 12.21 6.00
C SER A 154 -9.92 13.21 5.94
N ALA A 155 -11.08 12.89 6.52
CA ALA A 155 -12.24 13.79 6.54
C ALA A 155 -11.97 15.07 7.38
N PRO A 156 -12.60 16.20 7.04
CA PRO A 156 -12.56 17.37 7.90
C PRO A 156 -13.09 17.05 9.32
N GLY A 157 -12.27 17.31 10.34
CA GLY A 157 -12.60 16.98 11.73
C GLY A 157 -12.56 15.49 12.05
N ALA A 158 -11.86 14.69 11.27
CA ALA A 158 -11.67 13.25 11.50
C ALA A 158 -11.15 12.99 12.92
N PRO A 159 -11.80 12.09 13.68
CA PRO A 159 -11.65 12.00 15.13
C PRO A 159 -10.22 11.63 15.57
N LEU A 160 -9.54 10.77 14.85
CA LEU A 160 -8.19 10.34 15.23
C LEU A 160 -7.16 11.43 14.91
N LYS A 161 -7.20 11.98 13.70
CA LYS A 161 -6.35 13.11 13.32
C LYS A 161 -6.53 14.28 14.29
N GLN A 162 -7.79 14.68 14.56
CA GLN A 162 -8.10 15.80 15.42
C GLN A 162 -7.57 15.57 16.85
N ALA A 163 -7.82 14.40 17.43
CA ALA A 163 -7.37 14.10 18.79
C ALA A 163 -5.84 14.17 18.93
N LEU A 164 -5.10 13.59 17.99
CA LEU A 164 -3.64 13.60 18.01
C LEU A 164 -3.05 15.00 17.81
N VAL A 165 -3.65 15.81 16.93
CA VAL A 165 -3.25 17.20 16.72
C VAL A 165 -3.56 18.07 17.95
N ASP A 166 -4.74 17.90 18.56
CA ASP A 166 -5.17 18.68 19.75
C ASP A 166 -4.28 18.38 20.97
N CYS A 167 -3.76 17.16 21.09
CA CYS A 167 -2.78 16.80 22.12
C CYS A 167 -1.34 17.24 21.79
N GLY A 168 -1.10 17.82 20.62
CA GLY A 168 0.24 18.24 20.19
C GLY A 168 1.20 17.06 19.97
N VAL A 169 0.68 15.92 19.54
CA VAL A 169 1.49 14.72 19.27
C VAL A 169 2.29 14.89 17.98
N GLY A 170 1.76 15.61 16.99
CA GLY A 170 2.47 15.90 15.75
C GLY A 170 1.92 17.17 15.10
N LYS A 171 2.72 17.80 14.24
CA LYS A 171 2.26 18.94 13.45
C LYS A 171 1.34 18.52 12.31
N ASP A 172 1.57 17.31 11.78
CA ASP A 172 0.66 16.66 10.84
C ASP A 172 0.42 15.21 11.26
N VAL A 173 -0.81 14.75 11.00
CA VAL A 173 -1.24 13.38 11.25
C VAL A 173 -2.00 12.88 10.04
N TYR A 174 -1.66 11.70 9.57
CA TYR A 174 -2.33 11.05 8.45
C TYR A 174 -2.37 9.53 8.64
N SER A 175 -3.16 8.87 7.83
CA SER A 175 -3.19 7.42 7.73
C SER A 175 -2.72 6.95 6.36
N ILE A 176 -2.26 5.73 6.29
CA ILE A 176 -1.92 5.01 5.06
C ILE A 176 -2.75 3.74 5.06
N TYR A 177 -3.48 3.51 3.99
CA TYR A 177 -4.07 2.21 3.71
C TYR A 177 -3.49 1.67 2.40
N GLU A 178 -2.53 0.75 2.54
CA GLU A 178 -1.93 0.05 1.39
C GLU A 178 -2.71 -1.23 1.13
N ASN A 179 -3.43 -1.26 0.02
CA ASN A 179 -4.32 -2.34 -0.35
C ASN A 179 -3.96 -3.05 -1.66
N GLY A 180 -2.88 -2.61 -2.33
CA GLY A 180 -2.34 -3.25 -3.55
C GLY A 180 -1.46 -4.46 -3.29
N ILE A 181 -1.41 -4.98 -2.06
CA ILE A 181 -0.59 -6.12 -1.65
C ILE A 181 -1.45 -7.24 -1.08
N ARG A 182 -0.90 -8.48 -1.01
CA ARG A 182 -1.66 -9.66 -0.56
C ARG A 182 -2.28 -9.49 0.82
N GLN A 183 -1.54 -8.96 1.77
CA GLN A 183 -2.01 -8.63 3.11
C GLN A 183 -1.97 -7.11 3.29
N PRO A 184 -3.07 -6.40 3.05
CA PRO A 184 -3.14 -4.96 3.24
C PRO A 184 -2.69 -4.53 4.63
N TYR A 185 -2.13 -3.33 4.72
CA TYR A 185 -1.85 -2.74 6.03
C TYR A 185 -2.50 -1.38 6.18
N PHE A 186 -2.76 -1.04 7.43
CA PHE A 186 -3.24 0.27 7.84
C PHE A 186 -2.24 0.88 8.81
N SER A 187 -1.86 2.11 8.58
CA SER A 187 -0.92 2.86 9.43
C SER A 187 -1.52 4.18 9.86
N VAL A 188 -1.24 4.56 11.10
CA VAL A 188 -1.44 5.92 11.60
C VAL A 188 -0.07 6.54 11.81
N VAL A 189 0.15 7.71 11.25
CA VAL A 189 1.44 8.41 11.27
C VAL A 189 1.27 9.79 11.88
N ALA A 190 2.09 10.12 12.86
CA ALA A 190 2.29 11.47 13.36
C ALA A 190 3.67 11.96 12.90
N LYS A 191 3.70 13.11 12.26
CA LYS A 191 4.87 13.71 11.63
C LYS A 191 5.27 14.99 12.34
N ASP A 192 6.56 15.33 12.28
CA ASP A 192 7.12 16.52 12.91
C ASP A 192 6.78 16.58 14.41
N THR A 193 7.16 15.52 15.10
CA THR A 193 6.93 15.28 16.53
C THR A 193 8.26 15.01 17.25
N SER A 194 8.21 14.53 18.48
CA SER A 194 9.37 14.11 19.26
C SER A 194 9.23 12.70 19.81
N VAL A 195 10.35 12.06 20.16
CA VAL A 195 10.36 10.68 20.72
C VAL A 195 9.59 10.62 22.05
N GLU A 196 9.61 11.69 22.86
CA GLU A 196 8.90 11.76 24.13
C GLU A 196 7.37 11.65 23.98
N LYS A 197 6.86 11.95 22.78
CA LYS A 197 5.43 11.83 22.44
C LYS A 197 4.98 10.42 22.10
N GLU A 198 5.87 9.43 22.04
CA GLU A 198 5.54 8.05 21.65
C GLU A 198 4.40 7.46 22.52
N GLN A 199 4.51 7.59 23.84
CA GLN A 199 3.50 7.02 24.76
C GLN A 199 2.16 7.74 24.61
N GLU A 200 2.15 9.06 24.48
CA GLU A 200 0.94 9.84 24.26
C GLU A 200 0.29 9.49 22.92
N PHE A 201 1.09 9.32 21.86
CA PHE A 201 0.62 8.86 20.54
C PHE A 201 -0.12 7.53 20.62
N LEU A 202 0.49 6.53 21.25
CA LEU A 202 -0.10 5.20 21.42
C LEU A 202 -1.38 5.25 22.26
N GLN A 203 -1.35 5.98 23.39
CA GLN A 203 -2.49 6.09 24.29
C GLN A 203 -3.68 6.79 23.63
N VAL A 204 -3.47 7.95 23.00
CA VAL A 204 -4.54 8.71 22.33
C VAL A 204 -5.14 7.90 21.19
N THR A 205 -4.30 7.23 20.40
CA THR A 205 -4.78 6.36 19.32
C THR A 205 -5.68 5.25 19.87
N GLU A 206 -5.23 4.55 20.91
CA GLU A 206 -6.01 3.47 21.54
C GLU A 206 -7.32 3.98 22.13
N GLU A 207 -7.30 5.11 22.85
CA GLU A 207 -8.50 5.69 23.47
C GLU A 207 -9.54 6.11 22.43
N VAL A 208 -9.12 6.74 21.35
CA VAL A 208 -10.02 7.13 20.25
C VAL A 208 -10.62 5.92 19.57
N LEU A 209 -9.81 4.91 19.23
CA LEU A 209 -10.31 3.69 18.61
C LEU A 209 -11.27 2.93 19.53
N LYS A 210 -10.96 2.78 20.82
CA LYS A 210 -11.88 2.18 21.80
C LYS A 210 -13.20 2.94 21.94
N LYS A 211 -13.13 4.28 21.91
CA LYS A 211 -14.32 5.12 21.93
C LYS A 211 -15.18 4.90 20.69
N LEU A 212 -14.58 4.88 19.50
CA LEU A 212 -15.30 4.65 18.24
C LEU A 212 -15.93 3.25 18.18
N VAL A 213 -15.24 2.22 18.70
CA VAL A 213 -15.81 0.87 18.80
C VAL A 213 -17.03 0.84 19.73
N LYS A 214 -16.99 1.59 20.83
CA LYS A 214 -18.07 1.63 21.81
C LYS A 214 -19.26 2.48 21.39
N ASP A 215 -18.99 3.68 20.90
CA ASP A 215 -20.00 4.73 20.66
C ASP A 215 -20.47 4.77 19.19
N GLY A 216 -19.74 4.11 18.28
CA GLY A 216 -19.91 4.19 16.83
C GLY A 216 -19.26 5.43 16.23
N PHE A 217 -19.23 5.46 14.91
CA PHE A 217 -18.84 6.65 14.13
C PHE A 217 -20.01 7.62 13.98
N ASP A 218 -19.71 8.87 13.71
CA ASP A 218 -20.71 9.79 13.21
C ASP A 218 -21.25 9.30 11.85
N GLU A 219 -22.55 9.05 11.78
CA GLU A 219 -23.20 8.50 10.58
C GLU A 219 -23.01 9.40 9.34
N LYS A 220 -22.95 10.73 9.54
CA LYS A 220 -22.75 11.66 8.43
C LYS A 220 -21.33 11.62 7.90
N ALA A 221 -20.34 11.41 8.79
CA ALA A 221 -18.95 11.25 8.40
C ALA A 221 -18.74 9.93 7.61
N LEU A 222 -19.33 8.84 8.06
CA LEU A 222 -19.30 7.59 7.31
C LEU A 222 -19.98 7.70 5.95
N LEU A 223 -21.19 8.30 5.92
CA LEU A 223 -21.92 8.51 4.66
C LEU A 223 -21.13 9.42 3.70
N ALA A 224 -20.42 10.41 4.21
CA ALA A 224 -19.56 11.26 3.39
C ALA A 224 -18.40 10.45 2.77
N GLY A 225 -17.79 9.55 3.53
CA GLY A 225 -16.76 8.63 3.02
C GLY A 225 -17.30 7.68 1.96
N ILE A 226 -18.45 7.07 2.22
CA ILE A 226 -19.13 6.20 1.25
C ILE A 226 -19.42 6.98 -0.05
N ASN A 227 -20.02 8.16 0.04
CA ASN A 227 -20.35 8.98 -1.12
C ASN A 227 -19.11 9.44 -1.89
N TYR A 228 -18.01 9.73 -1.18
CA TYR A 228 -16.74 10.10 -1.80
C TYR A 228 -16.20 8.95 -2.68
N TYR A 229 -16.14 7.74 -2.14
CA TYR A 229 -15.66 6.58 -2.90
C TYR A 229 -16.64 6.16 -3.99
N GLU A 230 -17.96 6.21 -3.72
CA GLU A 230 -18.97 5.97 -4.74
C GLU A 230 -18.80 6.90 -5.94
N PHE A 231 -18.68 8.18 -5.70
CA PHE A 231 -18.45 9.17 -6.75
C PHE A 231 -17.15 8.88 -7.52
N LYS A 232 -16.05 8.66 -6.78
CA LYS A 232 -14.74 8.35 -7.36
C LYS A 232 -14.79 7.14 -8.31
N TYR A 233 -15.45 6.06 -7.91
CA TYR A 233 -15.51 4.85 -8.71
C TYR A 233 -16.51 4.94 -9.86
N ARG A 234 -17.68 5.54 -9.67
CA ARG A 234 -18.70 5.71 -10.72
C ARG A 234 -18.24 6.67 -11.83
N GLU A 235 -17.67 7.77 -11.47
CA GLU A 235 -17.14 8.73 -12.44
C GLU A 235 -15.81 8.27 -13.04
N ALA A 236 -15.17 7.28 -12.42
CA ALA A 236 -13.80 6.85 -12.72
C ALA A 236 -12.87 8.08 -12.81
N ASP A 237 -13.02 8.98 -11.83
CA ASP A 237 -12.18 10.17 -11.70
C ASP A 237 -10.91 9.79 -10.92
N PHE A 238 -9.87 9.55 -11.67
CA PHE A 238 -8.55 9.22 -11.15
C PHE A 238 -7.56 10.38 -11.35
N GLY A 239 -8.08 11.59 -11.50
CA GLY A 239 -7.26 12.79 -11.73
C GLY A 239 -6.47 12.71 -13.03
N SER A 240 -5.14 12.82 -12.95
CA SER A 240 -4.25 12.77 -14.12
C SER A 240 -3.92 11.36 -14.62
N TYR A 241 -4.32 10.31 -13.90
CA TYR A 241 -4.02 8.94 -14.26
C TYR A 241 -4.99 8.39 -15.31
N PRO A 242 -4.50 7.65 -16.33
CA PRO A 242 -5.35 7.01 -17.32
C PRO A 242 -6.31 6.00 -16.67
N LYS A 243 -7.60 6.03 -17.03
CA LYS A 243 -8.62 5.11 -16.50
C LYS A 243 -8.21 3.65 -16.64
N GLY A 244 -7.70 3.26 -17.79
CA GLY A 244 -7.26 1.88 -18.03
C GLY A 244 -6.14 1.42 -17.10
N LEU A 245 -5.20 2.30 -16.77
CA LEU A 245 -4.15 2.00 -15.79
C LEU A 245 -4.77 1.72 -14.42
N MET A 246 -5.65 2.60 -13.94
CA MET A 246 -6.25 2.46 -12.62
C MET A 246 -7.14 1.21 -12.50
N TYR A 247 -7.91 0.90 -13.54
CA TYR A 247 -8.65 -0.38 -13.58
C TYR A 247 -7.70 -1.59 -13.63
N GLY A 248 -6.60 -1.49 -14.37
CA GLY A 248 -5.60 -2.55 -14.44
C GLY A 248 -4.96 -2.83 -13.08
N LEU A 249 -4.60 -1.79 -12.31
CA LEU A 249 -4.09 -1.93 -10.96
C LEU A 249 -5.10 -2.61 -10.04
N GLN A 250 -6.37 -2.18 -10.05
CA GLN A 250 -7.43 -2.82 -9.26
C GLN A 250 -7.65 -4.29 -9.63
N VAL A 251 -7.53 -4.63 -10.90
CA VAL A 251 -7.58 -6.04 -11.36
C VAL A 251 -6.40 -6.82 -10.80
N LEU A 252 -5.21 -6.25 -10.83
CA LEU A 252 -3.99 -6.89 -10.32
C LEU A 252 -3.99 -7.06 -8.80
N ASP A 253 -4.64 -6.18 -8.04
CA ASP A 253 -4.75 -6.28 -6.56
C ASP A 253 -5.37 -7.60 -6.06
N SER A 254 -6.06 -8.32 -6.93
CA SER A 254 -6.60 -9.65 -6.63
C SER A 254 -6.09 -10.74 -7.58
N TRP A 255 -5.93 -10.43 -8.86
CA TRP A 255 -5.53 -11.41 -9.87
C TRP A 255 -4.16 -12.02 -9.61
N LEU A 256 -3.23 -11.24 -9.06
CA LEU A 256 -1.90 -11.72 -8.64
C LEU A 256 -1.94 -12.84 -7.59
N TYR A 257 -3.05 -12.97 -6.86
CA TYR A 257 -3.19 -13.89 -5.74
C TYR A 257 -4.23 -15.00 -5.97
N ASP A 258 -5.18 -14.82 -6.88
CA ASP A 258 -6.12 -15.85 -7.31
C ASP A 258 -6.59 -15.57 -8.75
N ASP A 259 -6.20 -16.45 -9.66
CA ASP A 259 -6.55 -16.38 -11.08
C ASP A 259 -8.06 -16.39 -11.38
N ARG A 260 -8.87 -16.83 -10.41
CA ARG A 260 -10.32 -16.91 -10.53
C ARG A 260 -11.03 -15.60 -10.17
N LEU A 261 -10.32 -14.66 -9.55
CA LEU A 261 -10.89 -13.46 -8.93
C LEU A 261 -10.33 -12.13 -9.50
N PRO A 262 -10.13 -11.99 -10.82
CA PRO A 262 -9.50 -10.79 -11.38
C PRO A 262 -10.34 -9.51 -11.20
N PHE A 263 -11.65 -9.61 -11.00
CA PHE A 263 -12.58 -8.47 -10.96
C PHE A 263 -13.23 -8.23 -9.60
N ILE A 264 -12.81 -8.97 -8.56
CA ILE A 264 -13.47 -8.94 -7.24
C ILE A 264 -13.55 -7.52 -6.64
N HIS A 265 -12.55 -6.67 -6.85
CA HIS A 265 -12.55 -5.30 -6.34
C HIS A 265 -13.41 -4.36 -7.16
N ILE A 266 -13.46 -4.56 -8.48
CA ILE A 266 -14.36 -3.78 -9.36
C ILE A 266 -15.82 -4.14 -9.06
N GLU A 267 -16.13 -5.43 -8.97
CA GLU A 267 -17.48 -5.92 -8.62
C GLU A 267 -17.91 -5.48 -7.21
N ALA A 268 -17.00 -5.51 -6.25
CA ALA A 268 -17.27 -5.07 -4.89
C ALA A 268 -17.58 -3.57 -4.81
N ASN A 269 -16.92 -2.74 -5.59
CA ASN A 269 -17.21 -1.31 -5.69
C ASN A 269 -18.63 -1.05 -6.25
N GLU A 270 -19.15 -1.92 -7.13
CA GLU A 270 -20.51 -1.81 -7.63
C GLU A 270 -21.55 -2.29 -6.61
N LEU A 271 -21.25 -3.33 -5.82
CA LEU A 271 -22.17 -3.96 -4.89
C LEU A 271 -22.22 -3.30 -3.52
N SER A 272 -21.09 -2.79 -3.02
CA SER A 272 -20.98 -2.30 -1.63
C SER A 272 -21.77 -1.01 -1.39
N LEU A 273 -21.96 -0.23 -2.43
CA LEU A 273 -22.68 1.05 -2.39
C LEU A 273 -24.20 0.89 -2.20
N ILE A 274 -24.70 -0.34 -2.28
CA ILE A 274 -26.12 -0.67 -2.09
C ILE A 274 -26.38 -1.32 -0.71
N HIS A 275 -25.37 -1.83 -0.03
CA HIS A 275 -25.53 -2.74 1.12
C HIS A 275 -24.66 -2.44 2.35
N ILE A 276 -24.00 -1.27 2.43
CA ILE A 276 -23.30 -0.84 3.66
C ILE A 276 -24.19 0.05 4.53
#